data_05ae98eece763286758dea5868fc3181
#
_entry.id   05ae98eece763286758dea5868fc3181
#
_cell.length_a   1.000
_cell.length_b   1.000
_cell.length_c   1.000
_cell.angle_alpha   90.00
_cell.angle_beta   90.00
_cell.angle_gamma   90.00
#
_symmetry.space_group_name_H-M   'P 1'
#
loop_
_entity.id
_entity.type
_entity.pdbx_description
1 polymer ?
#
loop_
_entity_poly.entity_id
_entity_poly.type
_entity_poly.pdbx_seq_one_letter_code
_entity_poly.pdbx_strand_id
1 'polypeptide(L)'
;EPYRRQRQMCIRDREKIVANDYNPNIVAPPEMKLLELSIWEDGFTMPCVCYYDNETDRYILVDGYHRYSVLRSSKRIYQRENGLLPVVVIDKELSNRMASTIRHNRARGSHNIELMCHIVAELDKAGMSDQWIMKNIGMDRDELLRLKQISGLADLFSDKSFSIPNPVETPVPEE
;
A
#
# COMPACT_ATOMS: atom_id res chain seq x y z
N GLU A 1 -18.93 -23.06 3.99
CA GLU A 1 -19.24 -21.80 4.69
C GLU A 1 -18.02 -20.87 4.68
N PRO A 2 -18.07 -19.78 3.92
CA PRO A 2 -16.87 -18.90 3.80
C PRO A 2 -16.60 -18.06 5.05
N TYR A 3 -17.45 -18.05 6.06
CA TYR A 3 -17.37 -17.11 7.18
C TYR A 3 -16.74 -17.64 8.47
N ARG A 4 -16.34 -18.89 8.54
CA ARG A 4 -15.87 -19.51 9.80
C ARG A 4 -14.36 -19.64 9.98
N ARG A 5 -13.53 -19.00 9.17
CA ARG A 5 -12.14 -18.81 9.60
C ARG A 5 -12.12 -17.64 10.58
N GLN A 6 -12.30 -17.93 11.83
CA GLN A 6 -12.05 -16.99 12.92
C GLN A 6 -10.63 -16.44 12.71
N ARG A 7 -10.57 -15.18 12.33
CA ARG A 7 -9.34 -14.44 12.26
C ARG A 7 -8.85 -14.28 13.69
N GLN A 8 -7.98 -15.16 14.12
CA GLN A 8 -7.37 -15.04 15.43
C GLN A 8 -6.55 -13.76 15.44
N MET A 9 -6.92 -12.83 16.32
CA MET A 9 -6.08 -11.69 16.62
C MET A 9 -4.89 -12.20 17.42
N CYS A 10 -3.69 -12.00 16.90
CA CYS A 10 -2.44 -12.40 17.53
C CYS A 10 -1.61 -11.14 17.81
N ILE A 11 -0.82 -11.20 18.89
CA ILE A 11 0.20 -10.19 19.13
C ILE A 11 1.52 -10.77 18.62
N ARG A 12 2.25 -10.01 17.81
CA ARG A 12 3.49 -10.46 17.17
C ARG A 12 4.61 -9.46 17.38
N ASP A 13 5.82 -10.00 17.52
CA ASP A 13 7.04 -9.21 17.53
C ASP A 13 7.19 -8.46 16.21
N ARG A 14 7.45 -7.16 16.29
CA ARG A 14 7.63 -6.30 15.11
C ARG A 14 8.81 -6.76 14.23
N GLU A 15 9.81 -7.44 14.79
CA GLU A 15 10.98 -7.94 14.04
C GLU A 15 10.59 -9.03 13.03
N LYS A 16 9.49 -9.74 13.29
CA LYS A 16 8.92 -10.73 12.38
C LYS A 16 7.95 -10.14 11.37
N ILE A 17 7.62 -8.86 11.46
CA ILE A 17 6.67 -8.20 10.56
C ILE A 17 7.42 -7.41 9.50
N VAL A 18 7.08 -7.66 8.24
CA VAL A 18 7.67 -6.99 7.06
C VAL A 18 6.61 -6.19 6.35
N ALA A 19 6.95 -4.98 5.92
CA ALA A 19 6.08 -4.21 5.03
C ALA A 19 6.00 -4.89 3.66
N ASN A 20 4.85 -4.76 2.99
CA ASN A 20 4.75 -5.09 1.58
C ASN A 20 5.34 -3.95 0.73
N ASP A 21 5.76 -4.27 -0.47
CA ASP A 21 6.33 -3.35 -1.46
C ASP A 21 5.29 -2.67 -2.37
N TYR A 22 4.02 -3.08 -2.24
CA TYR A 22 2.89 -2.61 -3.07
C TYR A 22 1.85 -1.78 -2.30
N ASN A 23 2.21 -1.16 -1.17
CA ASN A 23 1.25 -0.36 -0.39
C ASN A 23 1.06 1.04 -1.02
N PRO A 24 -0.14 1.38 -1.52
CA PRO A 24 -0.38 2.64 -2.23
C PRO A 24 -0.55 3.86 -1.32
N ASN A 25 -0.51 3.71 -0.01
CA ASN A 25 -0.81 4.79 0.92
C ASN A 25 0.43 5.60 1.30
N ILE A 26 0.36 6.89 0.98
CA ILE A 26 1.26 7.91 1.49
C ILE A 26 0.47 8.78 2.46
N VAL A 27 0.99 8.94 3.67
CA VAL A 27 0.41 9.82 4.70
C VAL A 27 1.39 10.93 5.00
N ALA A 28 0.89 12.17 5.03
CA ALA A 28 1.72 13.32 5.35
C ALA A 28 2.21 13.30 6.81
N PRO A 29 3.35 13.93 7.11
CA PRO A 29 3.92 13.94 8.46
C PRO A 29 2.98 14.43 9.57
N PRO A 30 2.10 15.43 9.36
CA PRO A 30 1.14 15.84 10.39
C PRO A 30 0.17 14.75 10.79
N GLU A 31 -0.38 14.01 9.82
CA GLU A 31 -1.33 12.91 10.06
C GLU A 31 -0.65 11.73 10.77
N MET A 32 0.65 11.49 10.47
CA MET A 32 1.43 10.49 11.19
C MET A 32 1.59 10.84 12.67
N LYS A 33 1.77 12.14 13.00
CA LYS A 33 1.84 12.59 14.39
C LYS A 33 0.50 12.46 15.11
N LEU A 34 -0.61 12.75 14.43
CA LEU A 34 -1.95 12.52 14.98
C LEU A 34 -2.22 11.05 15.23
N LEU A 35 -1.81 10.17 14.32
CA LEU A 35 -1.91 8.72 14.50
C LEU A 35 -1.06 8.25 15.69
N GLU A 36 0.16 8.78 15.83
CA GLU A 36 1.02 8.48 16.98
C GLU A 36 0.36 8.91 18.29
N LEU A 37 -0.24 10.10 18.33
CA LEU A 37 -0.96 10.59 19.50
C LEU A 37 -2.17 9.70 19.82
N SER A 38 -2.99 9.37 18.82
CA SER A 38 -4.13 8.48 19.00
C SER A 38 -3.71 7.12 19.56
N ILE A 39 -2.64 6.51 19.00
CA ILE A 39 -2.14 5.24 19.52
C ILE A 39 -1.58 5.41 20.94
N TRP A 40 -0.98 6.55 21.28
CA TRP A 40 -0.49 6.81 22.62
C TRP A 40 -1.64 6.93 23.65
N GLU A 41 -2.73 7.58 23.29
CA GLU A 41 -3.87 7.78 24.20
C GLU A 41 -4.74 6.52 24.32
N ASP A 42 -5.08 5.91 23.17
CA ASP A 42 -6.11 4.88 23.07
C ASP A 42 -5.55 3.46 22.92
N GLY A 43 -4.24 3.32 22.63
CA GLY A 43 -3.63 2.05 22.24
C GLY A 43 -3.90 1.69 20.79
N PHE A 44 -3.54 0.46 20.41
CA PHE A 44 -3.87 -0.09 19.10
C PHE A 44 -5.33 -0.57 19.08
N THR A 45 -6.25 0.35 18.82
CA THR A 45 -7.70 0.05 18.74
C THR A 45 -8.06 -0.86 17.56
N MET A 46 -7.22 -0.92 16.53
CA MET A 46 -7.40 -1.77 15.36
C MET A 46 -6.12 -2.57 15.08
N PRO A 47 -6.21 -3.90 14.91
CA PRO A 47 -5.06 -4.71 14.56
C PRO A 47 -4.60 -4.44 13.12
N CYS A 48 -3.32 -4.68 12.84
CA CYS A 48 -2.84 -4.78 11.47
C CYS A 48 -3.25 -6.10 10.84
N VAL A 49 -3.38 -6.13 9.52
CA VAL A 49 -3.70 -7.36 8.79
C VAL A 49 -2.43 -7.86 8.13
N CYS A 50 -2.08 -9.12 8.39
CA CYS A 50 -0.88 -9.75 7.86
C CYS A 50 -1.22 -11.08 7.16
N TYR A 51 -0.34 -11.49 6.27
CA TYR A 51 -0.22 -12.85 5.77
C TYR A 51 1.01 -13.47 6.40
N TYR A 52 0.93 -14.74 6.78
CA TYR A 52 2.09 -15.46 7.27
C TYR A 52 2.77 -16.20 6.13
N ASP A 53 4.02 -15.89 5.91
CA ASP A 53 4.88 -16.57 4.93
C ASP A 53 5.66 -17.68 5.64
N ASN A 54 5.32 -18.92 5.30
CA ASN A 54 5.93 -20.11 5.89
C ASN A 54 7.40 -20.30 5.44
N GLU A 55 7.78 -19.77 4.28
CA GLU A 55 9.13 -19.96 3.75
C GLU A 55 10.16 -19.10 4.49
N THR A 56 9.76 -17.86 4.83
CA THR A 56 10.63 -16.90 5.48
C THR A 56 10.39 -16.76 6.99
N ASP A 57 9.40 -17.46 7.55
CA ASP A 57 8.91 -17.30 8.94
C ASP A 57 8.58 -15.85 9.30
N ARG A 58 7.91 -15.13 8.38
CA ARG A 58 7.59 -13.71 8.53
C ARG A 58 6.11 -13.41 8.27
N TYR A 59 5.66 -12.32 8.89
CA TYR A 59 4.33 -11.76 8.68
C TYR A 59 4.41 -10.61 7.69
N ILE A 60 3.87 -10.78 6.48
CA ILE A 60 3.84 -9.75 5.45
C ILE A 60 2.60 -8.88 5.66
N LEU A 61 2.80 -7.60 5.78
CA LEU A 61 1.74 -6.63 6.04
C LEU A 61 0.82 -6.51 4.82
N VAL A 62 -0.49 -6.64 5.04
CA VAL A 62 -1.53 -6.44 4.03
C VAL A 62 -2.26 -5.12 4.26
N ASP A 63 -2.54 -4.77 5.53
CA ASP A 63 -3.12 -3.49 5.94
C ASP A 63 -2.56 -3.03 7.28
N GLY A 64 -2.52 -1.71 7.50
CA GLY A 64 -2.06 -1.11 8.74
C GLY A 64 -0.60 -0.64 8.71
N TYR A 65 -0.05 -0.37 7.53
CA TYR A 65 1.33 0.10 7.35
C TYR A 65 1.68 1.30 8.25
N HIS A 66 0.81 2.30 8.37
CA HIS A 66 1.07 3.48 9.19
C HIS A 66 1.11 3.16 10.69
N ARG A 67 0.23 2.25 11.16
CA ARG A 67 0.25 1.76 12.55
C ARG A 67 1.56 1.01 12.85
N TYR A 68 1.98 0.16 11.94
CA TYR A 68 3.28 -0.52 12.01
C TYR A 68 4.44 0.47 11.99
N SER A 69 4.39 1.49 11.13
CA SER A 69 5.42 2.53 11.04
C SER A 69 5.52 3.34 12.33
N VAL A 70 4.40 3.67 12.97
CA VAL A 70 4.39 4.34 14.27
C VAL A 70 5.05 3.47 15.34
N LEU A 71 4.70 2.18 15.45
CA LEU A 71 5.37 1.28 16.40
C LEU A 71 6.88 1.19 16.14
N ARG A 72 7.28 1.25 14.87
CA ARG A 72 8.68 1.15 14.47
C ARG A 72 9.48 2.41 14.77
N SER A 73 8.89 3.58 14.60
CA SER A 73 9.56 4.89 14.72
C SER A 73 9.44 5.52 16.10
N SER A 74 8.35 5.29 16.82
CA SER A 74 8.09 5.89 18.13
C SER A 74 8.63 5.04 19.26
N LYS A 75 9.73 5.52 19.88
CA LYS A 75 10.36 4.83 21.01
C LYS A 75 9.40 4.67 22.20
N ARG A 76 8.56 5.68 22.49
CA ARG A 76 7.61 5.65 23.61
C ARG A 76 6.52 4.59 23.40
N ILE A 77 5.96 4.48 22.18
CA ILE A 77 4.96 3.47 21.86
C ILE A 77 5.59 2.09 21.84
N TYR A 78 6.77 1.95 21.25
CA TYR A 78 7.51 0.68 21.27
C TYR A 78 7.73 0.15 22.70
N GLN A 79 8.15 1.01 23.62
CA GLN A 79 8.37 0.62 25.01
C GLN A 79 7.06 0.23 25.72
N ARG A 80 5.98 0.99 25.52
CA ARG A 80 4.67 0.70 26.11
C ARG A 80 4.10 -0.63 25.64
N GLU A 81 4.22 -0.93 24.36
CA GLU A 81 3.69 -2.16 23.74
C GLU A 81 4.69 -3.33 23.80
N ASN A 82 5.86 -3.16 24.45
CA ASN A 82 6.93 -4.16 24.52
C ASN A 82 7.38 -4.66 23.13
N GLY A 83 7.35 -3.80 22.11
CA GLY A 83 7.69 -4.15 20.74
C GLY A 83 6.65 -5.03 20.03
N LEU A 84 5.48 -5.25 20.63
CA LEU A 84 4.45 -6.14 20.11
C LEU A 84 3.40 -5.36 19.32
N LEU A 85 2.95 -5.94 18.20
CA LEU A 85 1.90 -5.38 17.34
C LEU A 85 0.70 -6.34 17.30
N PRO A 86 -0.52 -5.85 17.54
CA PRO A 86 -1.70 -6.68 17.34
C PRO A 86 -1.93 -6.89 15.85
N VAL A 87 -2.04 -8.17 15.44
CA VAL A 87 -2.24 -8.55 14.04
C VAL A 87 -3.37 -9.55 13.88
N VAL A 88 -4.03 -9.48 12.73
CA VAL A 88 -4.94 -10.53 12.24
C VAL A 88 -4.27 -11.19 11.05
N VAL A 89 -4.08 -12.50 11.13
CA VAL A 89 -3.49 -13.27 10.03
C VAL A 89 -4.58 -13.72 9.08
N ILE A 90 -4.39 -13.44 7.79
CA ILE A 90 -5.25 -13.92 6.70
C ILE A 90 -4.48 -14.90 5.84
N ASP A 91 -5.18 -15.92 5.38
CA ASP A 91 -4.65 -16.91 4.43
C ASP A 91 -5.22 -16.60 3.04
N LYS A 92 -4.39 -16.01 2.18
CA LYS A 92 -4.76 -15.62 0.81
C LYS A 92 -3.56 -15.66 -0.12
N GLU A 93 -3.79 -16.06 -1.36
CA GLU A 93 -2.79 -15.95 -2.44
C GLU A 93 -2.44 -14.50 -2.77
N LEU A 94 -1.29 -14.29 -3.42
CA LEU A 94 -0.70 -12.97 -3.66
C LEU A 94 -1.69 -12.00 -4.33
N SER A 95 -2.33 -12.38 -5.43
CA SER A 95 -3.29 -11.53 -6.15
C SER A 95 -4.45 -11.09 -5.25
N ASN A 96 -4.96 -12.01 -4.44
CA ASN A 96 -6.03 -11.73 -3.48
C ASN A 96 -5.56 -10.88 -2.30
N ARG A 97 -4.28 -10.95 -1.91
CA ARG A 97 -3.67 -10.07 -0.89
C ARG A 97 -3.54 -8.66 -1.41
N MET A 98 -3.03 -8.48 -2.64
CA MET A 98 -2.93 -7.18 -3.31
C MET A 98 -4.30 -6.51 -3.43
N ALA A 99 -5.30 -7.25 -3.92
CA ALA A 99 -6.67 -6.76 -3.98
C ALA A 99 -7.25 -6.42 -2.60
N SER A 100 -6.90 -7.18 -1.56
CA SER A 100 -7.29 -6.89 -0.18
C SER A 100 -6.70 -5.57 0.32
N THR A 101 -5.40 -5.36 0.10
CA THR A 101 -4.72 -4.10 0.45
C THR A 101 -5.40 -2.91 -0.20
N ILE A 102 -5.69 -3.01 -1.49
CA ILE A 102 -6.33 -1.92 -2.23
C ILE A 102 -7.75 -1.66 -1.73
N ARG A 103 -8.56 -2.71 -1.53
CA ARG A 103 -9.93 -2.53 -0.99
C ARG A 103 -9.94 -1.85 0.36
N HIS A 104 -9.05 -2.25 1.27
CA HIS A 104 -8.92 -1.61 2.58
C HIS A 104 -8.52 -0.13 2.45
N ASN A 105 -7.66 0.17 1.49
CA ASN A 105 -7.20 1.52 1.24
C ASN A 105 -8.27 2.36 0.55
N ARG A 106 -8.89 1.87 -0.53
CA ARG A 106 -9.96 2.59 -1.27
C ARG A 106 -11.15 2.95 -0.39
N ALA A 107 -11.47 2.14 0.60
CA ALA A 107 -12.53 2.45 1.55
C ALA A 107 -12.20 3.64 2.48
N ARG A 108 -10.96 4.12 2.51
CA ARG A 108 -10.48 5.14 3.46
C ARG A 108 -10.10 6.49 2.86
N GLY A 109 -10.13 6.68 1.55
CA GLY A 109 -9.85 7.99 0.96
C GLY A 109 -9.05 7.98 -0.36
N SER A 110 -8.31 9.06 -0.63
CA SER A 110 -7.59 9.29 -1.89
C SER A 110 -6.38 8.37 -2.06
N HIS A 111 -6.07 8.04 -3.32
CA HIS A 111 -5.01 7.10 -3.69
C HIS A 111 -3.96 7.78 -4.54
N ASN A 112 -2.72 7.29 -4.42
CA ASN A 112 -1.67 7.64 -5.36
C ASN A 112 -1.92 6.91 -6.70
N ILE A 113 -2.09 7.67 -7.78
CA ILE A 113 -2.39 7.15 -9.12
C ILE A 113 -1.26 6.26 -9.64
N GLU A 114 0.00 6.63 -9.42
CA GLU A 114 1.17 5.87 -9.88
C GLU A 114 1.21 4.47 -9.25
N LEU A 115 0.98 4.40 -7.95
CA LEU A 115 0.91 3.12 -7.22
C LEU A 115 -0.29 2.28 -7.67
N MET A 116 -1.42 2.91 -8.00
CA MET A 116 -2.57 2.20 -8.57
C MET A 116 -2.26 1.65 -9.96
N CYS A 117 -1.55 2.41 -10.81
CA CYS A 117 -1.08 1.93 -12.11
C CYS A 117 -0.16 0.72 -11.96
N HIS A 118 0.81 0.79 -11.05
CA HIS A 118 1.73 -0.31 -10.77
C HIS A 118 0.98 -1.59 -10.34
N ILE A 119 0.03 -1.47 -9.42
CA ILE A 119 -0.74 -2.61 -8.93
C ILE A 119 -1.60 -3.22 -10.04
N VAL A 120 -2.26 -2.40 -10.87
CA VAL A 120 -3.03 -2.89 -12.02
C VAL A 120 -2.11 -3.65 -12.99
N ALA A 121 -0.91 -3.12 -13.27
CA ALA A 121 0.07 -3.78 -14.13
C ALA A 121 0.54 -5.12 -13.56
N GLU A 122 0.81 -5.20 -12.26
CA GLU A 122 1.22 -6.46 -11.60
C GLU A 122 0.10 -7.51 -11.61
N LEU A 123 -1.15 -7.09 -11.40
CA LEU A 123 -2.29 -8.01 -11.49
C LEU A 123 -2.53 -8.50 -12.92
N ASP A 124 -2.32 -7.64 -13.91
CA ASP A 124 -2.41 -8.00 -15.33
C ASP A 124 -1.30 -9.01 -15.71
N LYS A 125 -0.06 -8.76 -15.30
CA LYS A 125 1.08 -9.70 -15.45
C LYS A 125 0.83 -11.03 -14.73
N ALA A 126 0.16 -11.01 -13.59
CA ALA A 126 -0.26 -12.21 -12.86
C ALA A 126 -1.43 -12.96 -13.54
N GLY A 127 -1.90 -12.49 -14.71
CA GLY A 127 -2.96 -13.14 -15.49
C GLY A 127 -4.37 -12.90 -14.97
N MET A 128 -4.59 -11.89 -14.13
CA MET A 128 -5.92 -11.51 -13.66
C MET A 128 -6.69 -10.82 -14.77
N SER A 129 -7.93 -11.29 -15.04
CA SER A 129 -8.80 -10.67 -16.06
C SER A 129 -9.29 -9.29 -15.62
N ASP A 130 -9.63 -8.44 -16.59
CA ASP A 130 -10.21 -7.11 -16.34
C ASP A 130 -11.47 -7.19 -15.46
N GLN A 131 -12.31 -8.17 -15.70
CA GLN A 131 -13.50 -8.40 -14.88
C GLN A 131 -13.14 -8.73 -13.43
N TRP A 132 -12.10 -9.55 -13.24
CA TRP A 132 -11.61 -9.89 -11.91
C TRP A 132 -11.06 -8.65 -11.20
N ILE A 133 -10.25 -7.85 -11.91
CA ILE A 133 -9.66 -6.60 -11.37
C ILE A 133 -10.77 -5.63 -10.97
N MET A 134 -11.71 -5.32 -11.86
CA MET A 134 -12.84 -4.42 -11.58
C MET A 134 -13.63 -4.87 -10.35
N LYS A 135 -13.99 -6.16 -10.30
CA LYS A 135 -14.78 -6.73 -9.20
C LYS A 135 -14.05 -6.74 -7.87
N ASN A 136 -12.78 -7.12 -7.86
CA ASN A 136 -12.03 -7.35 -6.61
C ASN A 136 -11.35 -6.10 -6.07
N ILE A 137 -11.09 -5.10 -6.92
CA ILE A 137 -10.50 -3.81 -6.52
C ILE A 137 -11.57 -2.74 -6.37
N GLY A 138 -12.72 -2.91 -7.00
CA GLY A 138 -13.84 -1.96 -6.92
C GLY A 138 -13.63 -0.74 -7.81
N MET A 139 -13.10 -0.93 -9.02
CA MET A 139 -12.97 0.13 -10.02
C MET A 139 -13.92 -0.11 -11.20
N ASP A 140 -14.30 0.96 -11.87
CA ASP A 140 -15.07 0.87 -13.09
C ASP A 140 -14.17 0.60 -14.32
N ARG A 141 -14.81 0.40 -15.48
CA ARG A 141 -14.11 0.08 -16.72
C ARG A 141 -13.24 1.24 -17.21
N ASP A 142 -13.72 2.46 -17.06
CA ASP A 142 -13.01 3.65 -17.55
C ASP A 142 -11.81 3.95 -16.68
N GLU A 143 -11.92 3.79 -15.38
CA GLU A 143 -10.80 3.89 -14.43
C GLU A 143 -9.73 2.84 -14.75
N LEU A 144 -10.11 1.58 -14.93
CA LEU A 144 -9.17 0.51 -15.28
C LEU A 144 -8.45 0.80 -16.60
N LEU A 145 -9.19 1.25 -17.62
CA LEU A 145 -8.62 1.58 -18.92
C LEU A 145 -7.59 2.71 -18.81
N ARG A 146 -7.90 3.77 -18.07
CA ARG A 146 -6.97 4.90 -17.83
C ARG A 146 -5.70 4.43 -17.13
N LEU A 147 -5.81 3.61 -16.08
CA LEU A 147 -4.66 3.09 -15.35
C LEU A 147 -3.78 2.21 -16.24
N LYS A 148 -4.37 1.35 -17.07
CA LYS A 148 -3.63 0.54 -18.05
C LYS A 148 -2.96 1.39 -19.13
N GLN A 149 -3.60 2.45 -19.60
CA GLN A 149 -2.99 3.39 -20.57
C GLN A 149 -1.78 4.11 -19.95
N ILE A 150 -1.89 4.57 -18.71
CA ILE A 150 -0.80 5.26 -18.02
C ILE A 150 0.38 4.30 -17.81
N SER A 151 0.15 3.07 -17.35
CA SER A 151 1.21 2.09 -17.16
C SER A 151 1.85 1.67 -18.48
N GLY A 152 1.06 1.42 -19.53
CA GLY A 152 1.56 1.08 -20.86
C GLY A 152 2.38 2.20 -21.52
N LEU A 153 1.99 3.46 -21.33
CA LEU A 153 2.78 4.61 -21.78
C LEU A 153 4.11 4.73 -21.00
N ALA A 154 4.08 4.52 -19.67
CA ALA A 154 5.29 4.55 -18.86
C ALA A 154 6.29 3.46 -19.31
N ASP A 155 5.81 2.25 -19.59
CA ASP A 155 6.66 1.15 -20.09
C ASP A 155 7.24 1.46 -21.48
N LEU A 156 6.47 2.09 -22.38
CA LEU A 156 6.94 2.48 -23.73
C LEU A 156 8.03 3.57 -23.69
N PHE A 157 8.09 4.35 -22.64
CA PHE A 157 9.04 5.46 -22.50
C PHE A 157 10.13 5.23 -21.46
N SER A 158 10.12 4.10 -20.75
CA SER A 158 11.10 3.77 -19.70
C SER A 158 12.55 3.76 -20.20
N ASP A 159 12.76 3.37 -21.45
CA ASP A 159 14.10 3.27 -22.06
C ASP A 159 14.49 4.50 -22.93
N LYS A 160 13.65 5.55 -22.95
CA LYS A 160 13.89 6.75 -23.77
C LYS A 160 14.38 7.90 -22.92
N SER A 161 15.60 8.39 -23.19
CA SER A 161 16.08 9.66 -22.67
C SER A 161 15.47 10.80 -23.49
N PHE A 162 14.66 11.64 -22.85
CA PHE A 162 14.16 12.86 -23.49
C PHE A 162 15.20 13.97 -23.34
N SER A 163 15.62 14.59 -24.47
CA SER A 163 16.42 15.81 -24.42
C SER A 163 15.57 16.95 -23.92
N ILE A 164 16.05 17.64 -22.90
CA ILE A 164 15.42 18.89 -22.42
C ILE A 164 15.57 19.92 -23.57
N PRO A 165 14.49 20.56 -24.03
CA PRO A 165 14.61 21.63 -25.02
C PRO A 165 15.53 22.73 -24.46
N ASN A 166 16.49 23.15 -25.25
CA ASN A 166 17.31 24.30 -24.88
C ASN A 166 16.41 25.49 -24.57
N PRO A 167 16.66 26.26 -23.50
CA PRO A 167 15.90 27.48 -23.24
C PRO A 167 16.00 28.38 -24.45
N VAL A 168 14.86 28.84 -24.96
CA VAL A 168 14.79 29.81 -26.03
C VAL A 168 15.39 31.12 -25.48
N GLU A 169 16.57 31.51 -25.99
CA GLU A 169 17.14 32.83 -25.70
C GLU A 169 16.16 33.88 -26.18
N THR A 170 15.52 34.57 -25.26
CA THR A 170 14.76 35.78 -25.59
C THR A 170 15.74 36.86 -25.99
N PRO A 171 15.61 37.49 -27.20
CA PRO A 171 16.48 38.58 -27.58
C PRO A 171 16.30 39.75 -26.60
N VAL A 172 17.41 40.23 -26.07
CA VAL A 172 17.46 41.43 -25.24
C VAL A 172 17.13 42.62 -26.14
N PRO A 173 16.16 43.50 -25.78
CA PRO A 173 15.94 44.71 -26.55
C PRO A 173 17.19 45.60 -26.46
N GLU A 174 17.73 45.98 -27.60
CA GLU A 174 18.75 47.04 -27.69
C GLU A 174 18.12 48.39 -27.31
N GLU A 175 18.74 49.13 -26.36
CA GLU A 175 18.42 50.51 -26.01
C GLU A 175 18.89 51.50 -27.10
#